data_4c76099c31f7eafc675f76ff7baf382b
#
_entry.id   4c76099c31f7eafc675f76ff7baf382b
#
_cell.length_a   1.000
_cell.length_b   1.000
_cell.length_c   1.000
_cell.angle_alpha   90.00
_cell.angle_beta   90.00
_cell.angle_gamma   90.00
#
_symmetry.space_group_name_H-M   'P 1'
#
loop_
_entity.id
_entity.type
_entity.pdbx_description
1 polymer ?
#
loop_
_entity_poly.entity_id
_entity_poly.type
_entity_poly.pdbx_seq_one_letter_code
_entity_poly.pdbx_strand_id
1 'polypeptide(L)'
;MMTDREKTQAQIEGRLRQFGQTISELKIKTEQRQDKFKGQMKQTLDDIEKQHEKAHQRLQTMSSLGDADWSATETDVSQYLDDIDAGLRRALSHYK
;
A
#
# COMPACT_ATOMS: atom_id res chain seq x y z
N MET A 1 17.26 2.22 -22.15
CA MET A 1 17.31 1.16 -21.12
C MET A 1 17.00 1.74 -19.77
N MET A 2 16.18 1.05 -18.98
CA MET A 2 15.84 1.51 -17.63
C MET A 2 17.03 1.33 -16.69
N THR A 3 17.27 2.34 -15.84
CA THR A 3 18.25 2.22 -14.76
C THR A 3 17.69 1.31 -13.65
N ASP A 4 18.56 0.85 -12.74
CA ASP A 4 18.11 0.06 -11.60
C ASP A 4 17.11 0.82 -10.73
N ARG A 5 17.30 2.13 -10.57
CA ARG A 5 16.36 2.99 -9.82
C ARG A 5 14.99 3.02 -10.50
N GLU A 6 14.95 3.17 -11.81
CA GLU A 6 13.71 3.18 -12.57
C GLU A 6 12.99 1.84 -12.48
N LYS A 7 13.72 0.72 -12.53
CA LYS A 7 13.14 -0.62 -12.37
C LYS A 7 12.54 -0.79 -10.99
N THR A 8 13.27 -0.37 -9.95
CA THR A 8 12.79 -0.47 -8.57
C THR A 8 11.52 0.37 -8.38
N GLN A 9 11.52 1.61 -8.89
CA GLN A 9 10.35 2.48 -8.81
C GLN A 9 9.16 1.88 -9.54
N ALA A 10 9.37 1.27 -10.71
CA ALA A 10 8.30 0.62 -11.46
C ALA A 10 7.72 -0.58 -10.70
N GLN A 11 8.56 -1.36 -10.02
CA GLN A 11 8.11 -2.48 -9.20
C GLN A 11 7.27 -1.99 -8.02
N ILE A 12 7.71 -0.95 -7.33
CA ILE A 12 6.97 -0.34 -6.22
C ILE A 12 5.62 0.17 -6.72
N GLU A 13 5.61 0.87 -7.83
CA GLU A 13 4.39 1.39 -8.45
C GLU A 13 3.41 0.28 -8.77
N GLY A 14 3.89 -0.84 -9.32
CA GLY A 14 3.06 -2.01 -9.60
C GLY A 14 2.45 -2.61 -8.35
N ARG A 15 3.24 -2.74 -7.27
CA ARG A 15 2.75 -3.24 -5.99
C ARG A 15 1.68 -2.31 -5.39
N LEU A 16 1.92 -0.99 -5.43
CA LEU A 16 0.96 -0.01 -4.94
C LEU A 16 -0.36 -0.08 -5.70
N ARG A 17 -0.28 -0.28 -7.02
CA ARG A 17 -1.48 -0.42 -7.85
C ARG A 17 -2.28 -1.66 -7.46
N GLN A 18 -1.60 -2.79 -7.27
CA GLN A 18 -2.25 -4.03 -6.84
C GLN A 18 -2.89 -3.89 -5.46
N PHE A 19 -2.17 -3.28 -4.52
CA PHE A 19 -2.72 -3.03 -3.19
C PHE A 19 -3.94 -2.11 -3.25
N GLY A 20 -3.89 -1.07 -4.09
CA GLY A 20 -5.03 -0.17 -4.30
C GLY A 20 -6.27 -0.89 -4.79
N GLN A 21 -6.11 -1.82 -5.72
CA GLN A 21 -7.21 -2.65 -6.23
C GLN A 21 -7.78 -3.54 -5.12
N THR A 22 -6.92 -4.18 -4.34
CA THR A 22 -7.34 -5.05 -3.24
C THR A 22 -8.08 -4.25 -2.17
N ILE A 23 -7.58 -3.05 -1.82
CA ILE A 23 -8.23 -2.15 -0.87
C ILE A 23 -9.65 -1.82 -1.36
N SER A 24 -9.78 -1.45 -2.63
CA SER A 24 -11.09 -1.10 -3.22
C SER A 24 -12.06 -2.28 -3.16
N GLU A 25 -11.62 -3.49 -3.50
CA GLU A 25 -12.44 -4.69 -3.43
C GLU A 25 -12.90 -4.99 -2.01
N LEU A 26 -11.99 -4.88 -1.04
CA LEU A 26 -12.31 -5.12 0.36
C LEU A 26 -13.27 -4.06 0.91
N LYS A 27 -13.14 -2.81 0.47
CA LYS A 27 -14.08 -1.75 0.85
C LYS A 27 -15.49 -2.08 0.39
N ILE A 28 -15.64 -2.54 -0.83
CA ILE A 28 -16.94 -2.94 -1.37
C ILE A 28 -17.53 -4.10 -0.55
N LYS A 29 -16.73 -5.12 -0.28
CA LYS A 29 -17.16 -6.27 0.53
C LYS A 29 -17.55 -5.84 1.95
N THR A 30 -16.81 -4.92 2.53
CA THR A 30 -17.07 -4.41 3.87
C THR A 30 -18.38 -3.64 3.92
N GLU A 31 -18.68 -2.83 2.89
CA GLU A 31 -19.96 -2.13 2.82
C GLU A 31 -21.17 -3.09 2.76
N GLN A 32 -20.95 -4.29 2.23
CA GLN A 32 -22.00 -5.32 2.14
C GLN A 32 -22.17 -6.11 3.43
N ARG A 33 -21.26 -5.97 4.40
CA ARG A 33 -21.37 -6.66 5.68
C ARG A 33 -22.46 -6.01 6.54
N GLN A 34 -23.13 -6.84 7.32
CA GLN A 34 -24.15 -6.36 8.26
C GLN A 34 -23.92 -6.91 9.67
N ASP A 35 -22.69 -7.35 9.95
CA ASP A 35 -22.34 -7.87 11.26
C ASP A 35 -21.60 -6.80 12.09
N LYS A 36 -21.31 -7.16 13.34
CA LYS A 36 -20.67 -6.25 14.29
C LYS A 36 -19.22 -5.89 13.92
N PHE A 37 -18.62 -6.62 12.99
CA PHE A 37 -17.23 -6.38 12.60
C PHE A 37 -17.09 -5.36 11.47
N LYS A 38 -18.22 -4.88 10.91
CA LYS A 38 -18.18 -3.93 9.80
C LYS A 38 -17.41 -2.65 10.15
N GLY A 39 -17.69 -2.07 11.31
CA GLY A 39 -17.01 -0.83 11.76
C GLY A 39 -15.52 -1.04 11.96
N GLN A 40 -15.13 -2.15 12.57
CA GLN A 40 -13.73 -2.49 12.79
C GLN A 40 -13.00 -2.70 11.47
N MET A 41 -13.64 -3.37 10.52
CA MET A 41 -13.04 -3.61 9.20
C MET A 41 -12.87 -2.30 8.43
N LYS A 42 -13.86 -1.39 8.49
CA LYS A 42 -13.74 -0.07 7.89
C LYS A 42 -12.54 0.69 8.43
N GLN A 43 -12.35 0.66 9.75
CA GLN A 43 -11.22 1.34 10.38
C GLN A 43 -9.89 0.73 9.93
N THR A 44 -9.81 -0.59 9.87
CA THR A 44 -8.61 -1.30 9.41
C THR A 44 -8.27 -0.88 7.97
N LEU A 45 -9.26 -0.86 7.08
CA LEU A 45 -9.05 -0.47 5.69
C LEU A 45 -8.68 1.00 5.54
N ASP A 46 -9.25 1.88 6.36
CA ASP A 46 -8.89 3.30 6.37
C ASP A 46 -7.41 3.48 6.76
N ASP A 47 -6.94 2.74 7.76
CA ASP A 47 -5.54 2.79 8.19
C ASP A 47 -4.60 2.29 7.09
N ILE A 48 -4.97 1.20 6.43
CA ILE A 48 -4.19 0.66 5.30
C ILE A 48 -4.15 1.67 4.15
N GLU A 49 -5.27 2.30 3.85
CA GLU A 49 -5.38 3.30 2.80
C GLU A 49 -4.48 4.50 3.07
N LYS A 50 -4.40 4.94 4.33
CA LYS A 50 -3.49 6.03 4.72
C LYS A 50 -2.03 5.65 4.49
N GLN A 51 -1.66 4.44 4.81
CA GLN A 51 -0.30 3.93 4.56
C GLN A 51 -0.02 3.87 3.06
N HIS A 52 -0.99 3.44 2.28
CA HIS A 52 -0.90 3.39 0.81
C HIS A 52 -0.67 4.79 0.25
N GLU A 53 -1.40 5.78 0.73
CA GLU A 53 -1.26 7.17 0.31
C GLU A 53 0.13 7.72 0.63
N LYS A 54 0.64 7.45 1.84
CA LYS A 54 1.98 7.88 2.24
C LYS A 54 3.06 7.26 1.36
N ALA A 55 2.94 5.97 1.06
CA ALA A 55 3.88 5.28 0.19
C ALA A 55 3.86 5.88 -1.22
N HIS A 56 2.67 6.17 -1.73
CA HIS A 56 2.49 6.78 -3.05
C HIS A 56 3.14 8.16 -3.13
N GLN A 57 2.93 9.00 -2.11
CA GLN A 57 3.52 10.33 -2.06
C GLN A 57 5.06 10.27 -2.06
N ARG A 58 5.63 9.35 -1.30
CA ARG A 58 7.08 9.19 -1.26
C ARG A 58 7.62 8.67 -2.59
N LEU A 59 6.92 7.76 -3.23
CA LEU A 59 7.29 7.25 -4.55
C LEU A 59 7.37 8.39 -5.56
N GLN A 60 6.41 9.32 -5.53
CA GLN A 60 6.37 10.45 -6.46
C GLN A 60 7.58 11.35 -6.35
N THR A 61 8.20 11.46 -5.18
CA THR A 61 9.35 12.32 -4.96
C THR A 61 10.68 11.63 -5.24
N MET A 62 10.70 10.30 -5.35
CA MET A 62 11.95 9.53 -5.44
C MET A 62 12.80 9.91 -6.66
N SER A 63 12.17 10.17 -7.80
CA SER A 63 12.88 10.44 -9.04
C SER A 63 13.73 11.72 -9.00
N SER A 64 13.42 12.65 -8.09
CA SER A 64 14.14 13.92 -7.95
C SER A 64 15.20 13.89 -6.85
N LEU A 65 15.38 12.76 -6.16
CA LEU A 65 16.31 12.67 -5.03
C LEU A 65 17.71 12.24 -5.46
N GLY A 66 18.72 12.69 -4.71
CA GLY A 66 20.07 12.18 -4.84
C GLY A 66 20.18 10.75 -4.31
N ASP A 67 21.31 10.08 -4.54
CA ASP A 67 21.47 8.65 -4.27
C ASP A 67 21.24 8.28 -2.80
N ALA A 68 21.78 9.06 -1.87
CA ALA A 68 21.61 8.76 -0.44
C ALA A 68 20.14 8.89 0.00
N ASP A 69 19.49 9.99 -0.42
CA ASP A 69 18.09 10.25 -0.08
C ASP A 69 17.17 9.27 -0.76
N TRP A 70 17.51 8.88 -2.00
CA TRP A 70 16.74 7.87 -2.73
C TRP A 70 16.74 6.52 -1.99
N SER A 71 17.91 6.08 -1.54
CA SER A 71 18.05 4.81 -0.81
C SER A 71 17.29 4.83 0.51
N ALA A 72 17.35 5.94 1.26
CA ALA A 72 16.62 6.11 2.50
C ALA A 72 15.11 6.06 2.25
N THR A 73 14.64 6.72 1.20
CA THR A 73 13.23 6.74 0.83
C THR A 73 12.76 5.37 0.37
N GLU A 74 13.59 4.65 -0.40
CA GLU A 74 13.29 3.28 -0.81
C GLU A 74 13.05 2.38 0.40
N THR A 75 13.90 2.48 1.43
CA THR A 75 13.74 1.72 2.67
C THR A 75 12.40 2.05 3.34
N ASP A 76 12.05 3.34 3.45
CA ASP A 76 10.79 3.77 4.03
C ASP A 76 9.59 3.24 3.25
N VAL A 77 9.65 3.34 1.92
CA VAL A 77 8.56 2.87 1.06
C VAL A 77 8.40 1.35 1.17
N SER A 78 9.50 0.62 1.19
CA SER A 78 9.47 -0.84 1.36
C SER A 78 8.81 -1.22 2.68
N GLN A 79 9.07 -0.48 3.76
CA GLN A 79 8.44 -0.68 5.05
C GLN A 79 6.92 -0.46 4.96
N TYR A 80 6.48 0.62 4.32
CA TYR A 80 5.06 0.86 4.10
C TYR A 80 4.41 -0.26 3.29
N LEU A 81 5.09 -0.76 2.26
CA LEU A 81 4.56 -1.87 1.46
C LEU A 81 4.39 -3.14 2.29
N ASP A 82 5.37 -3.44 3.14
CA ASP A 82 5.29 -4.60 4.02
C ASP A 82 4.14 -4.47 5.01
N ASP A 83 3.94 -3.28 5.58
CA ASP A 83 2.84 -3.00 6.50
C ASP A 83 1.49 -3.12 5.81
N ILE A 84 1.38 -2.60 4.59
CA ILE A 84 0.16 -2.71 3.78
C ILE A 84 -0.14 -4.18 3.49
N ASP A 85 0.86 -4.94 3.06
CA ASP A 85 0.70 -6.37 2.76
C ASP A 85 0.21 -7.15 3.99
N ALA A 86 0.84 -6.92 5.13
CA ALA A 86 0.44 -7.57 6.39
C ALA A 86 -0.99 -7.20 6.79
N GLY A 87 -1.35 -5.92 6.66
CA GLY A 87 -2.69 -5.44 6.96
C GLY A 87 -3.75 -6.05 6.04
N LEU A 88 -3.43 -6.13 4.74
CA LEU A 88 -4.36 -6.72 3.76
C LEU A 88 -4.55 -8.22 3.98
N ARG A 89 -3.48 -8.94 4.34
CA ARG A 89 -3.58 -10.36 4.64
C ARG A 89 -4.50 -10.61 5.85
N ARG A 90 -4.37 -9.79 6.88
CA ARG A 90 -5.26 -9.87 8.05
C ARG A 90 -6.71 -9.58 7.66
N ALA A 91 -6.92 -8.53 6.86
CA ALA A 91 -8.26 -8.18 6.39
C ALA A 91 -8.87 -9.30 5.56
N LEU A 92 -8.09 -9.88 4.63
CA LEU A 92 -8.55 -10.97 3.77
C LEU A 92 -8.97 -12.21 4.58
N SER A 93 -8.30 -12.47 5.70
CA SER A 93 -8.63 -13.64 6.53
C SER A 93 -10.06 -13.59 7.07
N HIS A 94 -10.65 -12.40 7.19
CA HIS A 94 -12.03 -12.23 7.65
C HIS A 94 -13.06 -12.55 6.56
N TYR A 95 -12.64 -12.77 5.32
CA TYR A 95 -13.52 -13.04 4.18
C TYR A 95 -13.36 -14.46 3.62
N LYS A 96 -12.62 -15.31 4.33
CA LYS A 96 -12.44 -16.71 3.94
C LYS A 96 -13.49 -17.61 4.58
#